data_00a94101e944003891e4630e79d6c6f5
#
_entry.id   00a94101e944003891e4630e79d6c6f5
#
_cell.length_a   1.000
_cell.length_b   1.000
_cell.length_c   1.000
_cell.angle_alpha   90.00
_cell.angle_beta   90.00
_cell.angle_gamma   90.00
#
_symmetry.space_group_name_H-M   'P 1'
#
loop_
_entity.id
_entity.type
_entity.pdbx_description
1 polymer ?
#
loop_
_entity_poly.entity_id
_entity_poly.type
_entity_poly.pdbx_seq_one_letter_code
_entity_poly.pdbx_strand_id
1 'polypeptide(L)'
;MNADGWGAGFFDAGTPRRWRSAAPLWGDASFASVAPALRSGCVVAAVRSATVGMPIEPSASAPFTDGQWLLSHNGVVDRSVLPLSSAAESTVDSALLAALIFDRGLDALGDTIVEVGTADPNARLNIVAANGSRLLGTTWGDTLSILRRDDGVVLASEPYDDDPRWEEVPDRHLVDVSGASVELIALKGSS
;
A
#
# COMPACT_ATOMS: atom_id res chain seq x y z
N MET A 1 -12.87 5.63 11.64
CA MET A 1 -12.75 6.83 10.76
C MET A 1 -11.27 7.15 10.64
N ASN A 2 -10.71 7.23 9.42
CA ASN A 2 -9.26 7.38 9.17
C ASN A 2 -8.82 8.85 9.36
N ALA A 3 -8.55 9.24 10.61
CA ALA A 3 -8.40 10.65 11.02
C ALA A 3 -6.94 11.08 11.25
N ASP A 4 -5.96 10.18 11.09
CA ASP A 4 -4.59 10.36 11.60
C ASP A 4 -3.57 10.56 10.49
N GLY A 5 -4.02 10.94 9.32
CA GLY A 5 -3.21 11.29 8.17
C GLY A 5 -3.72 10.75 6.84
N TRP A 6 -3.11 11.26 5.78
CA TRP A 6 -3.31 10.81 4.41
C TRP A 6 -2.05 11.06 3.59
N GLY A 7 -1.98 10.39 2.47
CA GLY A 7 -0.95 10.66 1.49
C GLY A 7 -1.34 10.20 0.10
N ALA A 8 -0.72 10.81 -0.89
CA ALA A 8 -0.83 10.44 -2.28
C ALA A 8 0.53 10.53 -2.96
N GLY A 9 0.84 9.55 -3.77
CA GLY A 9 2.05 9.49 -4.56
C GLY A 9 1.73 9.23 -6.02
N PHE A 10 2.56 9.75 -6.90
CA PHE A 10 2.42 9.67 -8.34
C PHE A 10 3.81 9.62 -9.00
N PHE A 11 3.86 9.37 -10.30
CA PHE A 11 5.11 9.32 -11.03
C PHE A 11 5.22 10.49 -12.01
N ASP A 12 6.34 11.22 -11.91
CA ASP A 12 6.72 12.31 -12.80
C ASP A 12 7.99 11.89 -13.55
N ALA A 13 7.85 11.69 -14.86
CA ALA A 13 8.94 11.16 -15.71
C ALA A 13 9.61 9.89 -15.11
N GLY A 14 8.82 8.98 -14.56
CA GLY A 14 9.30 7.74 -13.94
C GLY A 14 9.84 7.88 -12.51
N THR A 15 9.88 9.10 -11.97
CA THR A 15 10.33 9.35 -10.60
C THR A 15 9.14 9.46 -9.66
N PRO A 16 9.10 8.73 -8.53
CA PRO A 16 8.02 8.86 -7.56
C PRO A 16 8.06 10.22 -6.87
N ARG A 17 6.90 10.85 -6.77
CA ARG A 17 6.64 12.08 -6.03
C ARG A 17 5.53 11.81 -5.02
N ARG A 18 5.56 12.47 -3.88
CA ARG A 18 4.59 12.25 -2.80
C ARG A 18 4.19 13.54 -2.12
N TRP A 19 2.93 13.55 -1.67
CA TRP A 19 2.43 14.45 -0.65
C TRP A 19 1.91 13.62 0.51
N ARG A 20 2.26 13.99 1.76
CA ARG A 20 1.77 13.34 2.97
C ARG A 20 1.43 14.37 4.02
N SER A 21 0.37 14.12 4.77
CA SER A 21 -0.14 15.00 5.83
C SER A 21 -0.54 14.16 7.04
N ALA A 22 -0.35 14.71 8.23
CA ALA A 22 -0.85 14.14 9.48
C ALA A 22 -2.27 14.59 9.81
N ALA A 23 -2.82 15.55 9.06
CA ALA A 23 -4.21 15.99 9.22
C ALA A 23 -5.18 14.98 8.61
N PRO A 24 -6.42 14.86 9.11
CA PRO A 24 -7.47 14.10 8.43
C PRO A 24 -7.74 14.70 7.05
N LEU A 25 -7.93 13.83 6.04
CA LEU A 25 -8.13 14.24 4.65
C LEU A 25 -9.24 15.29 4.49
N TRP A 26 -10.37 15.10 5.16
CA TRP A 26 -11.53 16.00 5.08
C TRP A 26 -11.33 17.36 5.80
N GLY A 27 -10.30 17.46 6.65
CA GLY A 27 -9.95 18.69 7.37
C GLY A 27 -8.71 19.37 6.85
N ASP A 28 -8.02 18.78 5.87
CA ASP A 28 -6.78 19.32 5.32
C ASP A 28 -7.08 20.28 4.16
N ALA A 29 -6.96 21.59 4.42
CA ALA A 29 -7.21 22.62 3.43
C ALA A 29 -6.26 22.53 2.21
N SER A 30 -5.11 21.85 2.34
CA SER A 30 -4.17 21.67 1.23
C SER A 30 -4.67 20.67 0.20
N PHE A 31 -5.58 19.75 0.56
CA PHE A 31 -6.09 18.72 -0.33
C PHE A 31 -6.69 19.29 -1.62
N ALA A 32 -7.47 20.36 -1.50
CA ALA A 32 -8.10 21.02 -2.66
C ALA A 32 -7.09 21.56 -3.68
N SER A 33 -5.88 21.90 -3.23
CA SER A 33 -4.78 22.36 -4.09
C SER A 33 -3.91 21.23 -4.60
N VAL A 34 -3.69 20.21 -3.77
CA VAL A 34 -2.82 19.07 -4.07
C VAL A 34 -3.47 18.12 -5.05
N ALA A 35 -4.74 17.73 -4.83
CA ALA A 35 -5.42 16.74 -5.65
C ALA A 35 -5.43 17.05 -7.16
N PRO A 36 -5.71 18.30 -7.61
CA PRO A 36 -5.65 18.62 -9.04
C PRO A 36 -4.23 18.59 -9.64
N ALA A 37 -3.19 18.68 -8.80
CA ALA A 37 -1.79 18.63 -9.23
C ALA A 37 -1.27 17.19 -9.40
N LEU A 38 -1.96 16.19 -8.82
CA LEU A 38 -1.61 14.78 -8.92
C LEU A 38 -2.06 14.21 -10.29
N ARG A 39 -1.30 14.55 -11.34
CA ARG A 39 -1.59 14.09 -12.71
C ARG A 39 -0.55 13.07 -13.13
N SER A 40 -0.96 11.80 -13.18
CA SER A 40 -0.09 10.69 -13.57
C SER A 40 -0.95 9.51 -14.06
N GLY A 41 -0.36 8.67 -14.89
CA GLY A 41 -0.95 7.38 -15.28
C GLY A 41 -0.95 6.34 -14.15
N CYS A 42 -0.25 6.62 -13.04
CA CYS A 42 -0.19 5.73 -11.88
C CYS A 42 -0.17 6.54 -10.59
N VAL A 43 -1.08 6.24 -9.67
CA VAL A 43 -1.23 6.92 -8.38
C VAL A 43 -1.40 5.88 -7.28
N VAL A 44 -0.72 6.08 -6.15
CA VAL A 44 -0.95 5.33 -4.89
C VAL A 44 -1.42 6.32 -3.85
N ALA A 45 -2.59 6.10 -3.27
CA ALA A 45 -3.16 6.97 -2.25
C ALA A 45 -3.62 6.16 -1.03
N ALA A 46 -3.52 6.77 0.15
CA ALA A 46 -3.94 6.15 1.39
C ALA A 46 -4.47 7.18 2.38
N VAL A 47 -5.43 6.75 3.18
CA VAL A 47 -5.84 7.42 4.42
C VAL A 47 -5.42 6.56 5.61
N ARG A 48 -5.13 7.17 6.75
CA ARG A 48 -4.55 6.48 7.90
C ARG A 48 -5.44 6.60 9.13
N SER A 49 -5.57 5.47 9.84
CA SER A 49 -5.98 5.42 11.23
C SER A 49 -4.79 4.89 12.04
N ALA A 50 -4.27 5.69 12.96
CA ALA A 50 -3.12 5.29 13.77
C ALA A 50 -3.53 4.28 14.83
N THR A 51 -2.75 3.22 14.99
CA THR A 51 -2.85 2.37 16.16
C THR A 51 -2.50 3.18 17.42
N VAL A 52 -3.21 2.94 18.50
CA VAL A 52 -3.01 3.67 19.77
C VAL A 52 -1.53 3.61 20.18
N GLY A 53 -0.95 4.76 20.50
CA GLY A 53 0.46 4.88 20.88
C GLY A 53 1.45 5.04 19.71
N MET A 54 0.98 4.99 18.45
CA MET A 54 1.82 5.26 17.29
C MET A 54 1.91 6.76 16.99
N PRO A 55 3.04 7.23 16.41
CA PRO A 55 3.20 8.65 16.08
C PRO A 55 2.20 9.08 15.00
N ILE A 56 1.67 10.32 15.16
CA ILE A 56 0.84 11.00 14.18
C ILE A 56 1.71 12.06 13.51
N GLU A 57 2.35 11.68 12.43
CA GLU A 57 3.29 12.51 11.69
C GLU A 57 3.22 12.16 10.18
N PRO A 58 3.59 13.08 9.27
CA PRO A 58 3.54 12.79 7.84
C PRO A 58 4.39 11.59 7.42
N SER A 59 5.54 11.35 8.07
CA SER A 59 6.43 10.22 7.81
C SER A 59 5.80 8.87 8.14
N ALA A 60 4.80 8.84 9.03
CA ALA A 60 4.04 7.64 9.39
C ALA A 60 2.88 7.33 8.43
N SER A 61 2.58 8.24 7.48
CA SER A 61 1.51 8.05 6.48
C SER A 61 2.07 7.51 5.16
N ALA A 62 1.39 6.50 4.60
CA ALA A 62 1.69 6.01 3.26
C ALA A 62 1.38 7.08 2.19
N PRO A 63 1.94 6.96 0.97
CA PRO A 63 2.82 5.91 0.52
C PRO A 63 4.27 6.09 0.98
N PHE A 64 4.93 4.97 1.31
CA PHE A 64 6.37 4.87 1.54
C PHE A 64 7.10 4.69 0.21
N THR A 65 8.43 4.95 0.18
CA THR A 65 9.21 4.80 -1.07
C THR A 65 10.67 4.45 -0.81
N ASP A 66 11.25 3.70 -1.74
CA ASP A 66 12.69 3.46 -1.90
C ASP A 66 13.32 4.34 -2.99
N GLY A 67 12.54 5.27 -3.58
CA GLY A 67 12.94 6.09 -4.72
C GLY A 67 12.58 5.51 -6.09
N GLN A 68 12.03 4.29 -6.16
CA GLN A 68 11.54 3.63 -7.36
C GLN A 68 10.07 3.22 -7.23
N TRP A 69 9.69 2.73 -6.07
CA TRP A 69 8.34 2.26 -5.75
C TRP A 69 7.61 3.21 -4.80
N LEU A 70 6.30 3.19 -4.90
CA LEU A 70 5.37 3.73 -3.90
C LEU A 70 4.65 2.55 -3.27
N LEU A 71 4.55 2.50 -1.94
CA LEU A 71 3.94 1.40 -1.20
C LEU A 71 3.00 1.91 -0.11
N SER A 72 1.82 1.30 -0.04
CA SER A 72 0.86 1.45 1.06
C SER A 72 0.59 0.10 1.70
N HIS A 73 0.49 0.07 3.02
CA HIS A 73 0.06 -1.08 3.82
C HIS A 73 -1.27 -0.74 4.49
N ASN A 74 -2.29 -1.53 4.23
CA ASN A 74 -3.56 -1.55 4.96
C ASN A 74 -3.58 -2.79 5.86
N GLY A 75 -3.51 -2.58 7.16
CA GLY A 75 -3.46 -3.67 8.12
C GLY A 75 -2.73 -3.32 9.39
N VAL A 76 -2.22 -4.35 10.04
CA VAL A 76 -1.40 -4.26 11.27
C VAL A 76 -0.49 -5.46 11.34
N VAL A 77 0.71 -5.28 11.85
CA VAL A 77 1.66 -6.35 12.15
C VAL A 77 2.43 -6.05 13.44
N ASP A 78 2.71 -7.10 14.21
CA ASP A 78 3.55 -6.94 15.42
C ASP A 78 4.96 -6.50 14.99
N ARG A 79 5.39 -5.33 15.44
CA ARG A 79 6.72 -4.79 15.15
C ARG A 79 7.86 -5.68 15.63
N SER A 80 7.61 -6.57 16.60
CA SER A 80 8.64 -7.48 17.11
C SER A 80 9.08 -8.55 16.10
N VAL A 81 8.23 -8.84 15.10
CA VAL A 81 8.58 -9.78 14.01
C VAL A 81 9.26 -9.08 12.83
N LEU A 82 9.35 -7.75 12.84
CA LEU A 82 9.97 -6.96 11.79
C LEU A 82 11.40 -6.55 12.20
N PRO A 83 12.37 -6.58 11.28
CA PRO A 83 13.70 -6.07 11.58
C PRO A 83 13.65 -4.55 11.78
N LEU A 84 14.45 -4.06 12.74
CA LEU A 84 14.72 -2.64 12.84
C LEU A 84 15.53 -2.20 11.61
N SER A 85 15.09 -1.14 10.96
CA SER A 85 15.75 -0.62 9.78
C SER A 85 15.92 0.89 9.87
N SER A 86 17.13 1.37 9.63
CA SER A 86 17.42 2.81 9.49
C SER A 86 16.86 3.39 8.18
N ALA A 87 16.47 2.55 7.25
CA ALA A 87 15.80 2.95 6.00
C ALA A 87 14.29 3.15 6.18
N ALA A 88 13.70 2.70 7.32
CA ALA A 88 12.29 2.93 7.60
C ALA A 88 12.03 4.43 7.84
N GLU A 89 11.01 4.97 7.18
CA GLU A 89 10.69 6.40 7.24
C GLU A 89 10.06 6.81 8.57
N SER A 90 9.56 5.86 9.35
CA SER A 90 8.98 6.07 10.68
C SER A 90 9.11 4.77 11.50
N THR A 91 8.78 4.85 12.79
CA THR A 91 8.79 3.69 13.71
C THR A 91 7.49 2.89 13.71
N VAL A 92 6.51 3.26 12.88
CA VAL A 92 5.25 2.52 12.75
C VAL A 92 5.48 1.19 12.03
N ASP A 93 4.65 0.21 12.32
CA ASP A 93 4.68 -1.12 11.73
C ASP A 93 4.69 -1.09 10.20
N SER A 94 3.82 -0.28 9.60
CA SER A 94 3.72 -0.12 8.14
C SER A 94 5.01 0.41 7.50
N ALA A 95 5.74 1.32 8.17
CA ALA A 95 7.01 1.84 7.67
C ALA A 95 8.14 0.81 7.80
N LEU A 96 8.16 0.03 8.89
CA LEU A 96 9.12 -1.07 9.07
C LEU A 96 8.88 -2.18 8.05
N LEU A 97 7.61 -2.55 7.83
CA LEU A 97 7.23 -3.54 6.82
C LEU A 97 7.61 -3.06 5.40
N ALA A 98 7.34 -1.80 5.08
CA ALA A 98 7.74 -1.21 3.79
C ALA A 98 9.27 -1.28 3.60
N ALA A 99 10.06 -0.93 4.62
CA ALA A 99 11.51 -1.00 4.56
C ALA A 99 12.01 -2.44 4.35
N LEU A 100 11.39 -3.43 5.00
CA LEU A 100 11.71 -4.85 4.79
C LEU A 100 11.39 -5.29 3.34
N ILE A 101 10.22 -4.91 2.81
CA ILE A 101 9.81 -5.24 1.44
C ILE A 101 10.77 -4.60 0.43
N PHE A 102 11.17 -3.35 0.63
CA PHE A 102 12.11 -2.66 -0.27
C PHE A 102 13.51 -3.27 -0.21
N ASP A 103 13.97 -3.67 0.96
CA ASP A 103 15.29 -4.33 1.13
C ASP A 103 15.35 -5.68 0.40
N ARG A 104 14.27 -6.45 0.43
CA ARG A 104 14.15 -7.74 -0.26
C ARG A 104 13.82 -7.62 -1.76
N GLY A 105 13.31 -6.48 -2.17
CA GLY A 105 12.81 -6.22 -3.52
C GLY A 105 11.38 -6.70 -3.73
N LEU A 106 10.67 -5.99 -4.60
CA LEU A 106 9.22 -6.23 -4.84
C LEU A 106 8.94 -7.57 -5.56
N ASP A 107 9.94 -8.18 -6.19
CA ASP A 107 9.77 -9.53 -6.78
C ASP A 107 9.66 -10.61 -5.70
N ALA A 108 10.19 -10.36 -4.50
CA ALA A 108 10.04 -11.23 -3.33
C ALA A 108 8.83 -10.86 -2.44
N LEU A 109 7.91 -9.99 -2.91
CA LEU A 109 6.79 -9.50 -2.10
C LEU A 109 5.96 -10.67 -1.55
N GLY A 110 5.58 -11.63 -2.39
CA GLY A 110 4.77 -12.77 -1.97
C GLY A 110 5.41 -13.58 -0.85
N ASP A 111 6.69 -13.93 -1.00
CA ASP A 111 7.45 -14.69 0.00
C ASP A 111 7.61 -13.90 1.29
N THR A 112 7.85 -12.59 1.20
CA THR A 112 7.96 -11.70 2.36
C THR A 112 6.65 -11.66 3.16
N ILE A 113 5.51 -11.55 2.48
CA ILE A 113 4.19 -11.56 3.13
C ILE A 113 3.90 -12.90 3.79
N VAL A 114 4.23 -14.00 3.15
CA VAL A 114 4.07 -15.35 3.74
C VAL A 114 4.92 -15.51 5.00
N GLU A 115 6.18 -15.10 4.96
CA GLU A 115 7.10 -15.18 6.10
C GLU A 115 6.59 -14.34 7.29
N VAL A 116 6.26 -13.07 7.05
CA VAL A 116 5.77 -12.16 8.10
C VAL A 116 4.43 -12.64 8.66
N GLY A 117 3.49 -13.04 7.80
CA GLY A 117 2.19 -13.54 8.22
C GLY A 117 2.25 -14.91 8.93
N THR A 118 3.33 -15.68 8.73
CA THR A 118 3.60 -16.90 9.49
C THR A 118 4.18 -16.57 10.87
N ALA A 119 5.04 -15.55 10.95
CA ALA A 119 5.64 -15.09 12.20
C ALA A 119 4.63 -14.37 13.11
N ASP A 120 3.66 -13.66 12.52
CA ASP A 120 2.54 -13.04 13.24
C ASP A 120 1.20 -13.56 12.67
N PRO A 121 0.58 -14.57 13.31
CA PRO A 121 -0.70 -15.13 12.86
C PRO A 121 -1.89 -14.15 12.90
N ASN A 122 -1.77 -13.01 13.60
CA ASN A 122 -2.78 -11.98 13.68
C ASN A 122 -2.55 -10.84 12.68
N ALA A 123 -1.46 -10.89 11.93
CA ALA A 123 -1.13 -9.85 10.97
C ALA A 123 -2.18 -9.75 9.87
N ARG A 124 -2.47 -8.52 9.49
CA ARG A 124 -3.16 -8.17 8.24
C ARG A 124 -2.17 -7.42 7.37
N LEU A 125 -1.88 -7.96 6.18
CA LEU A 125 -0.75 -7.55 5.35
C LEU A 125 -1.22 -7.25 3.91
N ASN A 126 -2.23 -6.38 3.78
CA ASN A 126 -2.69 -5.94 2.49
C ASN A 126 -1.79 -4.81 1.98
N ILE A 127 -1.01 -5.11 0.97
CA ILE A 127 -0.09 -4.18 0.33
C ILE A 127 -0.68 -3.71 -0.99
N VAL A 128 -0.46 -2.45 -1.31
CA VAL A 128 -0.54 -1.93 -2.68
C VAL A 128 0.78 -1.23 -2.97
N ALA A 129 1.47 -1.67 -4.01
CA ALA A 129 2.74 -1.07 -4.43
C ALA A 129 2.77 -0.84 -5.94
N ALA A 130 3.35 0.28 -6.38
CA ALA A 130 3.48 0.61 -7.79
C ALA A 130 4.82 1.29 -8.10
N ASN A 131 5.32 1.12 -9.34
CA ASN A 131 6.52 1.81 -9.85
C ASN A 131 6.26 2.62 -11.14
N GLY A 132 4.97 2.86 -11.46
CA GLY A 132 4.57 3.57 -12.68
C GLY A 132 4.31 2.67 -13.88
N SER A 133 4.84 1.45 -13.91
CA SER A 133 4.64 0.45 -14.98
C SER A 133 4.10 -0.88 -14.49
N ARG A 134 4.29 -1.20 -13.22
CA ARG A 134 3.79 -2.41 -12.55
C ARG A 134 3.03 -2.02 -11.29
N LEU A 135 1.93 -2.71 -11.01
CA LEU A 135 1.11 -2.55 -9.82
C LEU A 135 0.99 -3.92 -9.14
N LEU A 136 1.36 -3.97 -7.87
CA LEU A 136 1.28 -5.17 -7.04
C LEU A 136 0.27 -4.95 -5.93
N GLY A 137 -0.48 -5.99 -5.59
CA GLY A 137 -1.36 -6.01 -4.44
C GLY A 137 -1.29 -7.32 -3.70
N THR A 138 -1.42 -7.32 -2.38
CA THR A 138 -1.57 -8.55 -1.60
C THR A 138 -2.83 -8.53 -0.75
N THR A 139 -3.43 -9.69 -0.58
CA THR A 139 -4.45 -9.96 0.42
C THR A 139 -3.89 -10.89 1.47
N TRP A 140 -4.01 -10.51 2.73
CA TRP A 140 -3.67 -11.35 3.87
C TRP A 140 -4.43 -10.85 5.10
N GLY A 141 -5.56 -11.50 5.35
CA GLY A 141 -6.40 -11.26 6.52
C GLY A 141 -7.29 -10.02 6.46
N ASP A 142 -7.33 -9.31 5.31
CA ASP A 142 -8.24 -8.19 5.06
C ASP A 142 -8.64 -8.16 3.58
N THR A 143 -9.64 -7.35 3.22
CA THR A 143 -10.18 -7.26 1.85
C THR A 143 -9.31 -6.45 0.91
N LEU A 144 -9.28 -6.83 -0.35
CA LEU A 144 -8.79 -6.05 -1.48
C LEU A 144 -9.70 -6.31 -2.67
N SER A 145 -10.07 -5.27 -3.38
CA SER A 145 -10.88 -5.35 -4.58
C SER A 145 -10.12 -4.83 -5.80
N ILE A 146 -10.41 -5.42 -6.94
CA ILE A 146 -9.85 -5.05 -8.23
C ILE A 146 -10.97 -4.58 -9.16
N LEU A 147 -10.74 -3.45 -9.84
CA LEU A 147 -11.57 -2.97 -10.93
C LEU A 147 -10.75 -2.89 -12.21
N ARG A 148 -11.14 -3.66 -13.22
CA ARG A 148 -10.58 -3.57 -14.57
C ARG A 148 -11.37 -2.57 -15.38
N ARG A 149 -10.67 -1.57 -15.91
CA ARG A 149 -11.24 -0.49 -16.74
C ARG A 149 -10.59 -0.53 -18.11
N ASP A 150 -11.21 0.13 -19.09
CA ASP A 150 -10.64 0.25 -20.42
C ASP A 150 -9.33 1.05 -20.44
N ASP A 151 -9.16 1.96 -19.46
CA ASP A 151 -8.00 2.84 -19.32
C ASP A 151 -7.01 2.40 -18.22
N GLY A 152 -7.23 1.25 -17.56
CA GLY A 152 -6.32 0.75 -16.52
C GLY A 152 -6.94 -0.16 -15.49
N VAL A 153 -6.19 -0.39 -14.41
CA VAL A 153 -6.59 -1.24 -13.29
C VAL A 153 -6.54 -0.44 -11.99
N VAL A 154 -7.55 -0.64 -11.15
CA VAL A 154 -7.59 -0.07 -9.81
C VAL A 154 -7.55 -1.21 -8.78
N LEU A 155 -6.69 -1.08 -7.77
CA LEU A 155 -6.73 -1.88 -6.55
C LEU A 155 -7.17 -0.98 -5.40
N ALA A 156 -8.16 -1.42 -4.63
CA ALA A 156 -8.66 -0.69 -3.48
C ALA A 156 -9.00 -1.64 -2.33
N SER A 157 -8.80 -1.22 -1.08
CA SER A 157 -9.19 -2.03 0.09
C SER A 157 -10.69 -2.31 0.12
N GLU A 158 -11.49 -1.42 -0.44
CA GLU A 158 -12.93 -1.58 -0.66
C GLU A 158 -13.35 -0.79 -1.91
N PRO A 159 -14.42 -1.21 -2.63
CA PRO A 159 -14.98 -0.43 -3.72
C PRO A 159 -15.35 0.99 -3.27
N TYR A 160 -15.02 1.99 -4.10
CA TYR A 160 -15.34 3.39 -3.82
C TYR A 160 -16.64 3.85 -4.51
N ASP A 161 -17.22 2.99 -5.35
CA ASP A 161 -18.49 3.20 -6.05
C ASP A 161 -19.23 1.87 -6.24
N ASP A 162 -20.44 1.93 -6.82
CA ASP A 162 -21.29 0.77 -7.08
C ASP A 162 -21.05 0.15 -8.47
N ASP A 163 -19.88 0.31 -9.08
CA ASP A 163 -19.56 -0.30 -10.39
C ASP A 163 -19.59 -1.83 -10.26
N PRO A 164 -20.46 -2.54 -11.03
CA PRO A 164 -20.61 -3.99 -10.91
C PRO A 164 -19.38 -4.79 -11.39
N ARG A 165 -18.37 -4.14 -11.94
CA ARG A 165 -17.11 -4.77 -12.37
C ARG A 165 -16.09 -4.92 -11.25
N TRP A 166 -16.35 -4.39 -10.04
CA TRP A 166 -15.53 -4.68 -8.89
C TRP A 166 -15.52 -6.17 -8.58
N GLU A 167 -14.34 -6.75 -8.45
CA GLU A 167 -14.13 -8.14 -8.07
C GLU A 167 -13.30 -8.18 -6.78
N GLU A 168 -13.72 -8.95 -5.80
CA GLU A 168 -12.94 -9.19 -4.59
C GLU A 168 -11.79 -10.15 -4.89
N VAL A 169 -10.59 -9.80 -4.46
CA VAL A 169 -9.41 -10.67 -4.54
C VAL A 169 -9.48 -11.68 -3.39
N PRO A 170 -9.37 -12.99 -3.67
CA PRO A 170 -9.40 -14.00 -2.61
C PRO A 170 -8.29 -13.76 -1.58
N ASP A 171 -8.54 -14.15 -0.32
CA ASP A 171 -7.52 -14.04 0.73
C ASP A 171 -6.26 -14.84 0.37
N ARG A 172 -5.10 -14.38 0.85
CA ARG A 172 -3.77 -14.97 0.58
C ARG A 172 -3.43 -15.05 -0.91
N HIS A 173 -3.63 -13.95 -1.61
CA HIS A 173 -3.22 -13.83 -3.01
C HIS A 173 -2.33 -12.62 -3.21
N LEU A 174 -1.45 -12.75 -4.21
CA LEU A 174 -0.73 -11.65 -4.84
C LEU A 174 -1.42 -11.32 -6.17
N VAL A 175 -1.73 -10.08 -6.37
CA VAL A 175 -2.14 -9.49 -7.65
C VAL A 175 -0.91 -8.88 -8.29
N ASP A 176 -0.58 -9.27 -9.52
CA ASP A 176 0.48 -8.66 -10.32
C ASP A 176 -0.13 -8.09 -11.60
N VAL A 177 -0.01 -6.79 -11.76
CA VAL A 177 -0.49 -6.07 -12.95
C VAL A 177 0.71 -5.52 -13.70
N SER A 178 0.90 -5.99 -14.92
CA SER A 178 1.96 -5.53 -15.82
C SER A 178 1.38 -5.27 -17.22
N GLY A 179 1.33 -4.00 -17.61
CA GLY A 179 0.64 -3.60 -18.83
C GLY A 179 -0.84 -3.97 -18.79
N ALA A 180 -1.31 -4.79 -19.75
CA ALA A 180 -2.69 -5.30 -19.79
C ALA A 180 -2.87 -6.64 -19.05
N SER A 181 -1.80 -7.26 -18.58
CA SER A 181 -1.85 -8.54 -17.85
C SER A 181 -2.19 -8.31 -16.40
N VAL A 182 -3.10 -9.13 -15.87
CA VAL A 182 -3.45 -9.22 -14.45
C VAL A 182 -3.36 -10.66 -14.03
N GLU A 183 -2.43 -10.98 -13.16
CA GLU A 183 -2.22 -12.31 -12.62
C GLU A 183 -2.61 -12.36 -11.15
N LEU A 184 -3.29 -13.44 -10.74
CA LEU A 184 -3.61 -13.77 -9.36
C LEU A 184 -2.81 -15.00 -8.95
N ILE A 185 -1.93 -14.85 -7.98
CA ILE A 185 -1.01 -15.88 -7.52
C ILE A 185 -1.31 -16.20 -6.07
N ALA A 186 -1.67 -17.46 -5.78
CA ALA A 186 -1.94 -17.87 -4.41
C ALA A 186 -0.66 -17.88 -3.56
N LEU A 187 -0.69 -17.19 -2.42
CA LEU A 187 0.37 -17.16 -1.43
C LEU A 187 0.26 -18.40 -0.54
N LYS A 188 1.19 -19.34 -0.72
CA LYS A 188 1.22 -20.60 0.06
C LYS A 188 2.40 -20.54 1.01
N GLY A 189 2.14 -20.79 2.29
CA GLY A 189 3.22 -21.09 3.24
C GLY A 189 3.95 -22.36 2.79
N SER A 190 5.27 -22.37 2.92
CA SER A 190 6.05 -23.58 2.75
C SER A 190 5.55 -24.65 3.73
N SER A 191 5.14 -25.78 3.21
CA SER A 191 4.69 -26.96 4.01
C SER A 191 5.85 -27.56 4.74
#